data_f6c1dcb763716722caf11f4f85f395a5
#
_entry.id   f6c1dcb763716722caf11f4f85f395a5
#
_cell.length_a   1.000
_cell.length_b   1.000
_cell.length_c   1.000
_cell.angle_alpha   90.00
_cell.angle_beta   90.00
_cell.angle_gamma   90.00
#
_symmetry.space_group_name_H-M   'P 1'
#
loop_
_entity.id
_entity.type
_entity.pdbx_description
1 polymer ?
#
loop_
_entity_poly.entity_id
_entity_poly.type
_entity_poly.pdbx_seq_one_letter_code
_entity_poly.pdbx_strand_id
1 'polypeptide(L)'
;MKKGMTLNEYQEKAMQTCMPSCDNISYMLLNLVGEVGELASKIAKDIRKGNAFIENNELCFARQVGCGEILERIEEYKKEAGDILWQLFGFYTAMGWKANDVAVGNLDKLADRASRGKIDGDGDNR
;
A
#
# COMPACT_ATOMS: atom_id res chain seq x y z
N MET A 1 15.45 -10.06 -21.03
CA MET A 1 15.05 -9.23 -19.88
C MET A 1 13.55 -9.26 -19.74
N LYS A 2 13.01 -9.63 -18.57
CA LYS A 2 11.58 -9.55 -18.33
C LYS A 2 11.15 -8.09 -18.36
N LYS A 3 10.19 -7.77 -19.19
CA LYS A 3 9.52 -6.45 -19.18
C LYS A 3 8.81 -6.28 -17.82
N GLY A 4 8.97 -5.13 -17.20
CA GLY A 4 8.25 -4.80 -15.99
C GLY A 4 6.75 -4.79 -16.23
N MET A 5 5.98 -5.20 -15.21
CA MET A 5 4.52 -5.17 -15.24
C MET A 5 4.03 -3.73 -15.08
N THR A 6 3.08 -3.30 -15.91
CA THR A 6 2.42 -1.99 -15.75
C THR A 6 1.38 -2.05 -14.64
N LEU A 7 0.94 -0.88 -14.16
CA LEU A 7 -0.13 -0.80 -13.16
C LEU A 7 -1.45 -1.35 -13.71
N ASN A 8 -1.77 -1.08 -14.98
CA ASN A 8 -2.97 -1.62 -15.61
C ASN A 8 -2.91 -3.14 -15.75
N GLU A 9 -1.75 -3.70 -16.08
CA GLU A 9 -1.56 -5.16 -16.14
C GLU A 9 -1.76 -5.79 -14.76
N TYR A 10 -1.22 -5.18 -13.71
CA TYR A 10 -1.46 -5.64 -12.34
C TYR A 10 -2.96 -5.59 -11.99
N GLN A 11 -3.62 -4.46 -12.25
CA GLN A 11 -5.04 -4.28 -11.96
C GLN A 11 -5.89 -5.37 -12.62
N GLU A 12 -5.66 -5.63 -13.90
CA GLU A 12 -6.38 -6.64 -14.65
C GLU A 12 -6.18 -8.04 -14.07
N LYS A 13 -4.93 -8.41 -13.81
CA LYS A 13 -4.60 -9.73 -13.26
C LYS A 13 -5.11 -9.90 -11.83
N ALA A 14 -4.97 -8.89 -11.00
CA ALA A 14 -5.42 -8.91 -9.61
C ALA A 14 -6.94 -9.13 -9.54
N MET A 15 -7.70 -8.47 -10.40
CA MET A 15 -9.16 -8.57 -10.38
C MET A 15 -9.70 -9.92 -10.87
N GLN A 16 -8.87 -10.75 -11.48
CA GLN A 16 -9.25 -12.14 -11.80
C GLN A 16 -9.51 -12.97 -10.54
N THR A 17 -8.97 -12.57 -9.41
CA THR A 17 -9.21 -13.24 -8.12
C THR A 17 -10.34 -12.60 -7.31
N CYS A 18 -11.00 -11.58 -7.84
CA CYS A 18 -12.08 -10.88 -7.17
C CYS A 18 -13.39 -11.68 -7.28
N MET A 19 -13.96 -12.04 -6.12
CA MET A 19 -15.27 -12.70 -6.07
C MET A 19 -16.38 -11.68 -6.41
N PRO A 20 -17.49 -12.13 -7.02
CA PRO A 20 -18.61 -11.22 -7.34
C PRO A 20 -19.15 -10.47 -6.13
N SER A 21 -19.14 -11.07 -4.93
CA SER A 21 -19.59 -10.43 -3.69
C SER A 21 -18.69 -9.30 -3.22
N CYS A 22 -17.46 -9.24 -3.72
CA CYS A 22 -16.44 -8.25 -3.36
C CYS A 22 -16.25 -7.16 -4.41
N ASP A 23 -16.82 -7.35 -5.60
CA ASP A 23 -16.68 -6.42 -6.73
C ASP A 23 -17.68 -5.26 -6.60
N ASN A 24 -17.45 -4.42 -5.59
CA ASN A 24 -18.29 -3.24 -5.33
C ASN A 24 -17.51 -2.21 -4.50
N ILE A 25 -17.97 -0.96 -4.56
CA ILE A 25 -17.32 0.17 -3.91
C ILE A 25 -17.28 -0.01 -2.39
N SER A 26 -18.38 -0.42 -1.79
CA SER A 26 -18.48 -0.55 -0.33
C SER A 26 -17.46 -1.53 0.22
N TYR A 27 -17.40 -2.74 -0.35
CA TYR A 27 -16.44 -3.75 0.09
C TYR A 27 -15.00 -3.27 -0.12
N MET A 28 -14.69 -2.80 -1.32
CA MET A 28 -13.32 -2.39 -1.67
C MET A 28 -12.81 -1.25 -0.80
N LEU A 29 -13.65 -0.25 -0.51
CA LEU A 29 -13.27 0.88 0.32
C LEU A 29 -13.13 0.49 1.80
N LEU A 30 -14.12 -0.22 2.35
CA LEU A 30 -14.11 -0.59 3.76
C LEU A 30 -12.97 -1.59 4.07
N ASN A 31 -12.77 -2.58 3.20
CA ASN A 31 -11.71 -3.56 3.42
C ASN A 31 -10.31 -2.99 3.19
N LEU A 32 -10.18 -1.93 2.40
CA LEU A 32 -8.90 -1.21 2.26
C LEU A 32 -8.41 -0.72 3.63
N VAL A 33 -9.31 -0.13 4.42
CA VAL A 33 -8.99 0.32 5.79
C VAL A 33 -8.59 -0.87 6.67
N GLY A 34 -9.28 -1.99 6.52
CA GLY A 34 -8.96 -3.24 7.23
C GLY A 34 -7.55 -3.74 6.91
N GLU A 35 -7.18 -3.76 5.64
CA GLU A 35 -5.85 -4.23 5.21
C GLU A 35 -4.73 -3.31 5.72
N VAL A 36 -4.93 -1.99 5.69
CA VAL A 36 -3.99 -1.04 6.30
C VAL A 36 -3.86 -1.31 7.81
N GLY A 37 -4.98 -1.58 8.48
CA GLY A 37 -5.00 -1.94 9.89
C GLY A 37 -4.24 -3.23 10.19
N GLU A 38 -4.32 -4.23 9.32
CA GLU A 38 -3.58 -5.49 9.49
C GLU A 38 -2.08 -5.30 9.40
N LEU A 39 -1.59 -4.51 8.45
CA LEU A 39 -0.17 -4.16 8.37
C LEU A 39 0.29 -3.45 9.64
N ALA A 40 -0.43 -2.40 10.05
CA ALA A 40 -0.13 -1.65 11.26
C ALA A 40 -0.16 -2.54 12.51
N SER A 41 -1.13 -3.45 12.60
CA SER A 41 -1.28 -4.37 13.73
C SER A 41 -0.14 -5.37 13.83
N LYS A 42 0.37 -5.90 12.71
CA LYS A 42 1.52 -6.81 12.72
C LYS A 42 2.77 -6.11 13.28
N ILE A 43 3.04 -4.89 12.83
CA ILE A 43 4.17 -4.10 13.34
C ILE A 43 3.97 -3.78 14.83
N ALA A 44 2.78 -3.34 15.20
CA ALA A 44 2.45 -3.02 16.60
C ALA A 44 2.62 -4.22 17.52
N LYS A 45 2.24 -5.43 17.09
CA LYS A 45 2.43 -6.65 17.87
C LYS A 45 3.91 -6.98 18.06
N ASP A 46 4.73 -6.82 17.04
CA ASP A 46 6.18 -7.03 17.15
C ASP A 46 6.80 -6.03 18.14
N ILE A 47 6.35 -4.78 18.14
CA ILE A 47 6.78 -3.77 19.13
C ILE A 47 6.32 -4.16 20.53
N ARG A 48 5.05 -4.54 20.71
CA ARG A 48 4.51 -4.94 22.01
C ARG A 48 5.24 -6.14 22.61
N LYS A 49 5.66 -7.08 21.77
CA LYS A 49 6.42 -8.25 22.21
C LYS A 49 7.89 -7.97 22.47
N GLY A 50 8.35 -6.73 22.24
CA GLY A 50 9.74 -6.34 22.43
C GLY A 50 10.68 -6.83 21.33
N ASN A 51 10.16 -7.29 20.20
CA ASN A 51 10.96 -7.79 19.07
C ASN A 51 11.36 -6.67 18.09
N ALA A 52 10.60 -5.58 18.08
CA ALA A 52 10.84 -4.44 17.20
C ALA A 52 10.64 -3.12 17.96
N PHE A 53 11.23 -2.06 17.44
CA PHE A 53 11.09 -0.71 17.99
C PHE A 53 11.32 0.33 16.91
N ILE A 54 10.90 1.55 17.16
CA ILE A 54 11.13 2.68 16.24
C ILE A 54 12.24 3.55 16.85
N GLU A 55 13.29 3.79 16.08
CA GLU A 55 14.39 4.67 16.45
C GLU A 55 14.78 5.50 15.24
N ASN A 56 14.90 6.81 15.42
CA ASN A 56 15.22 7.76 14.34
C ASN A 56 14.27 7.62 13.11
N ASN A 57 12.98 7.39 13.39
CA ASN A 57 11.95 7.16 12.38
C ASN A 57 12.14 5.89 11.53
N GLU A 58 12.96 4.95 11.99
CA GLU A 58 13.20 3.68 11.33
C GLU A 58 12.68 2.52 12.18
N LEU A 59 12.17 1.50 11.52
CA LEU A 59 11.80 0.26 12.18
C LEU A 59 13.04 -0.60 12.39
N CYS A 60 13.35 -0.88 13.64
CA CYS A 60 14.50 -1.67 14.06
C CYS A 60 14.03 -2.95 14.73
N PHE A 61 14.87 -4.00 14.68
CA PHE A 61 14.60 -5.25 15.38
C PHE A 61 15.55 -5.42 16.56
N ALA A 62 15.05 -5.99 17.65
CA ALA A 62 15.81 -6.23 18.84
C ALA A 62 16.92 -7.25 18.61
N ARG A 63 18.01 -7.19 19.41
CA ARG A 63 19.18 -8.06 19.24
C ARG A 63 18.89 -9.56 19.32
N GLN A 64 17.90 -9.96 20.12
CA GLN A 64 17.52 -11.35 20.28
C GLN A 64 16.81 -11.93 19.04
N VAL A 65 16.35 -11.08 18.12
CA VAL A 65 15.69 -11.53 16.89
C VAL A 65 16.76 -11.92 15.88
N GLY A 66 16.77 -13.18 15.45
CA GLY A 66 17.74 -13.68 14.48
C GLY A 66 17.50 -13.15 13.08
N CYS A 67 18.56 -13.10 12.24
CA CYS A 67 18.47 -12.58 10.87
C CYS A 67 17.40 -13.29 10.04
N GLY A 68 17.24 -14.60 10.15
CA GLY A 68 16.21 -15.36 9.45
C GLY A 68 14.80 -14.97 9.87
N GLU A 69 14.60 -14.75 11.16
CA GLU A 69 13.32 -14.31 11.72
C GLU A 69 12.98 -12.87 11.29
N ILE A 70 13.98 -11.98 11.22
CA ILE A 70 13.80 -10.61 10.70
C ILE A 70 13.31 -10.66 9.26
N LEU A 71 13.91 -11.48 8.41
CA LEU A 71 13.51 -11.64 7.01
C LEU A 71 12.08 -12.16 6.90
N GLU A 72 11.70 -13.13 7.74
CA GLU A 72 10.32 -13.63 7.80
C GLU A 72 9.32 -12.54 8.20
N ARG A 73 9.66 -11.70 9.19
CA ARG A 73 8.81 -10.59 9.63
C ARG A 73 8.62 -9.57 8.52
N ILE A 74 9.70 -9.21 7.84
CA ILE A 74 9.66 -8.27 6.70
C ILE A 74 8.78 -8.82 5.57
N GLU A 75 8.91 -10.12 5.25
CA GLU A 75 8.06 -10.75 4.23
C GLU A 75 6.58 -10.77 4.65
N GLU A 76 6.26 -10.96 5.94
CA GLU A 76 4.89 -10.86 6.43
C GLU A 76 4.32 -9.44 6.27
N TYR A 77 5.11 -8.41 6.57
CA TYR A 77 4.70 -7.01 6.33
C TYR A 77 4.47 -6.75 4.84
N LYS A 78 5.34 -7.27 4.01
CA LYS A 78 5.24 -7.13 2.54
C LYS A 78 3.98 -7.78 1.98
N LYS A 79 3.57 -8.94 2.51
CA LYS A 79 2.31 -9.59 2.14
C LYS A 79 1.11 -8.71 2.45
N GLU A 80 1.07 -8.12 3.64
CA GLU A 80 -0.01 -7.20 4.02
C GLU A 80 0.00 -5.93 3.15
N ALA A 81 1.17 -5.43 2.80
CA ALA A 81 1.28 -4.31 1.87
C ALA A 81 0.74 -4.69 0.48
N GLY A 82 0.97 -5.93 0.04
CA GLY A 82 0.39 -6.46 -1.19
C GLY A 82 -1.13 -6.51 -1.16
N ASP A 83 -1.71 -6.89 -0.02
CA ASP A 83 -3.17 -6.92 0.15
C ASP A 83 -3.77 -5.51 0.11
N ILE A 84 -3.06 -4.52 0.64
CA ILE A 84 -3.45 -3.10 0.51
C ILE A 84 -3.46 -2.68 -0.98
N LEU A 85 -2.43 -3.04 -1.71
CA LEU A 85 -2.33 -2.74 -3.14
C LEU A 85 -3.49 -3.37 -3.92
N TRP A 86 -3.77 -4.65 -3.66
CA TRP A 86 -4.89 -5.36 -4.28
C TRP A 86 -6.22 -4.66 -4.00
N GLN A 87 -6.45 -4.30 -2.76
CA GLN A 87 -7.68 -3.67 -2.32
C GLN A 87 -7.88 -2.28 -2.94
N LEU A 88 -6.79 -1.49 -2.99
CA LEU A 88 -6.81 -0.17 -3.61
C LEU A 88 -7.13 -0.25 -5.11
N PHE A 89 -6.52 -1.20 -5.81
CA PHE A 89 -6.77 -1.39 -7.24
C PHE A 89 -8.15 -1.99 -7.51
N GLY A 90 -8.67 -2.77 -6.58
CA GLY A 90 -10.07 -3.20 -6.59
C GLY A 90 -11.03 -2.02 -6.48
N PHE A 91 -10.71 -1.06 -5.64
CA PHE A 91 -11.48 0.19 -5.54
C PHE A 91 -11.45 0.97 -6.86
N TYR A 92 -10.27 1.10 -7.50
CA TYR A 92 -10.19 1.73 -8.82
C TYR A 92 -11.09 1.03 -9.84
N THR A 93 -11.07 -0.29 -9.85
CA THR A 93 -11.92 -1.10 -10.75
C THR A 93 -13.41 -0.86 -10.49
N ALA A 94 -13.82 -0.83 -9.23
CA ALA A 94 -15.20 -0.55 -8.85
C ALA A 94 -15.65 0.86 -9.26
N MET A 95 -14.72 1.82 -9.31
CA MET A 95 -14.97 3.19 -9.78
C MET A 95 -14.87 3.33 -11.30
N GLY A 96 -14.46 2.29 -12.03
CA GLY A 96 -14.23 2.36 -13.46
C GLY A 96 -12.95 3.09 -13.85
N TRP A 97 -11.99 3.21 -12.94
CA TRP A 97 -10.72 3.89 -13.18
C TRP A 97 -9.63 2.91 -13.61
N LYS A 98 -8.76 3.36 -14.49
CA LYS A 98 -7.53 2.64 -14.83
C LYS A 98 -6.41 3.12 -13.92
N ALA A 99 -5.66 2.18 -13.36
CA ALA A 99 -4.60 2.50 -12.39
C ALA A 99 -3.53 3.43 -12.97
N ASN A 100 -3.14 3.24 -14.24
CA ASN A 100 -2.19 4.14 -14.90
C ASN A 100 -2.70 5.59 -14.94
N ASP A 101 -3.99 5.80 -15.19
CA ASP A 101 -4.57 7.15 -15.25
C ASP A 101 -4.54 7.82 -13.87
N VAL A 102 -4.84 7.07 -12.81
CA VAL A 102 -4.74 7.57 -11.43
C VAL A 102 -3.30 7.98 -11.10
N ALA A 103 -2.35 7.13 -11.47
CA ALA A 103 -0.93 7.40 -11.23
C ALA A 103 -0.43 8.63 -12.01
N VAL A 104 -0.78 8.73 -13.29
CA VAL A 104 -0.41 9.90 -14.12
C VAL A 104 -1.02 11.18 -13.55
N GLY A 105 -2.30 11.18 -13.20
CA GLY A 105 -2.96 12.33 -12.60
C GLY A 105 -2.29 12.77 -11.28
N ASN A 106 -1.87 11.81 -10.46
CA ASN A 106 -1.14 12.10 -9.23
C ASN A 106 0.22 12.75 -9.52
N LEU A 107 0.99 12.20 -10.47
CA LEU A 107 2.29 12.75 -10.84
C LEU A 107 2.15 14.17 -11.43
N ASP A 108 1.16 14.41 -12.27
CA ASP A 108 0.89 15.73 -12.85
C ASP A 108 0.56 16.77 -11.77
N LYS A 109 -0.25 16.39 -10.79
CA LYS A 109 -0.58 17.22 -9.63
C LYS A 109 0.68 17.57 -8.82
N LEU A 110 1.53 16.58 -8.56
CA LEU A 110 2.77 16.79 -7.82
C LEU A 110 3.77 17.67 -8.59
N ALA A 111 3.89 17.45 -9.90
CA ALA A 111 4.75 18.27 -10.76
C ALA A 111 4.30 19.73 -10.78
N ASP A 112 3.00 19.99 -10.87
CA ASP A 112 2.44 21.33 -10.80
C ASP A 112 2.76 21.99 -9.46
N ARG A 113 2.54 21.30 -8.34
CA ARG A 113 2.89 21.82 -7.00
C ARG A 113 4.38 22.13 -6.87
N ALA A 114 5.25 21.24 -7.38
CA ALA A 114 6.70 21.46 -7.37
C ALA A 114 7.08 22.70 -8.15
N SER A 115 6.50 22.91 -9.35
CA SER A 115 6.79 24.07 -10.19
C SER A 115 6.35 25.40 -9.55
N ARG A 116 5.31 25.35 -8.70
CA ARG A 116 4.80 26.54 -7.98
C ARG A 116 5.35 26.69 -6.56
N GLY A 117 6.26 25.80 -6.12
CA GLY A 117 6.79 25.81 -4.75
C GLY A 117 5.75 25.49 -3.69
N LYS A 118 4.75 24.64 -3.99
CA LYS A 118 3.62 24.31 -3.12
C LYS A 118 3.61 22.86 -2.59
N ILE A 119 4.72 22.14 -2.71
CA ILE A 119 4.82 20.76 -2.20
C ILE A 119 4.56 20.72 -0.69
N ASP A 120 5.18 21.60 0.07
CA ASP A 120 5.00 21.72 1.52
C ASP A 120 3.83 22.64 1.85
N GLY A 121 2.63 22.21 1.49
CA GLY A 121 1.40 22.94 1.78
C GLY A 121 0.29 21.98 2.22
N ASP A 122 -0.85 22.55 2.59
CA ASP A 122 -2.02 21.80 3.04
C ASP A 122 -3.11 21.76 1.97
N GLY A 123 -3.77 20.60 1.88
CA GLY A 123 -4.92 20.38 1.02
C GLY A 123 -4.60 20.21 -0.46
N ASP A 124 -5.60 19.81 -1.23
CA ASP A 124 -5.42 19.51 -2.67
C ASP A 124 -5.45 20.73 -3.58
N ASN A 125 -5.90 21.85 -3.08
CA ASN A 125 -6.00 23.10 -3.87
C ASN A 125 -4.82 24.05 -3.67
N ARG A 126 -3.77 23.60 -2.98
CA ARG A 126 -2.56 24.42 -2.77
C ARG A 126 -1.72 24.59 -4.03
#